data_f39844321c4fb946e1de78290e026a56
#
_entry.id   f39844321c4fb946e1de78290e026a56
#
_cell.length_a   1.000
_cell.length_b   1.000
_cell.length_c   1.000
_cell.angle_alpha   90.00
_cell.angle_beta   90.00
_cell.angle_gamma   90.00
#
_symmetry.space_group_name_H-M   'P 1'
#
loop_
_entity.id
_entity.type
_entity.pdbx_description
1 polymer ?
#
loop_
_entity_poly.entity_id
_entity_poly.type
_entity_poly.pdbx_seq_one_letter_code
_entity_poly.pdbx_strand_id
1 'polypeptide(L)'
;MHFPRNPDLHCHSLFSDGTLAPAQLAQRAAAAGVDLWALTDHDTIAGLYDAQQAASAAGVAYLTGSELSTTWHDVTVHIVGLGVDPGNAALAAGLDGVRASRTPRAREMARLVERETGADGAFEGALRHAGNPQLIARPHFARFLVERGICRSSSEAFQRFLATGRPCFVPQQWATLEQAIGWIRTAGGMAVMAHPGKYPFSASQRSKLFEQFTALGGEGVEVVQSAHNTEDMRIYTGIARRFGLFASRGSDFHSPSESRINLGALPPLPDGLRGVWEALEGRILWPQ
;
A
#
# COMPACT_ATOMS: atom_id res chain seq x y z
N MET A 1 27.56 1.48 -10.06
CA MET A 1 26.14 1.50 -9.67
C MET A 1 25.71 0.10 -9.31
N HIS A 2 25.20 -0.09 -8.10
CA HIS A 2 24.66 -1.38 -7.67
C HIS A 2 23.15 -1.35 -7.91
N PHE A 3 22.67 -2.01 -8.96
CA PHE A 3 21.23 -2.12 -9.23
C PHE A 3 20.63 -3.28 -8.44
N PRO A 4 19.53 -3.07 -7.72
CA PRO A 4 18.84 -4.14 -7.02
C PRO A 4 18.32 -5.19 -8.03
N ARG A 5 18.47 -6.46 -7.66
CA ARG A 5 18.06 -7.61 -8.48
C ARG A 5 16.68 -8.13 -8.06
N ASN A 6 16.36 -7.98 -6.79
CA ASN A 6 15.10 -8.46 -6.21
C ASN A 6 14.48 -7.40 -5.29
N PRO A 7 14.14 -6.19 -5.79
CA PRO A 7 13.48 -5.19 -4.97
C PRO A 7 12.06 -5.60 -4.61
N ASP A 8 11.60 -5.25 -3.39
CA ASP A 8 10.21 -5.32 -2.98
C ASP A 8 9.84 -4.01 -2.27
N LEU A 9 9.13 -3.14 -2.97
CA LEU A 9 8.92 -1.74 -2.58
C LEU A 9 7.49 -1.45 -2.12
N HIS A 10 6.73 -2.50 -1.75
CA HIS A 10 5.35 -2.35 -1.27
C HIS A 10 4.99 -3.47 -0.30
N CYS A 11 4.92 -3.15 0.99
CA CYS A 11 4.39 -4.05 2.01
C CYS A 11 3.91 -3.29 3.25
N HIS A 12 3.14 -3.99 4.11
CA HIS A 12 2.46 -3.42 5.26
C HIS A 12 2.84 -4.12 6.55
N SER A 13 2.93 -3.34 7.64
CA SER A 13 3.26 -3.80 8.98
C SER A 13 2.10 -3.59 9.97
N LEU A 14 2.35 -3.91 11.23
CA LEU A 14 1.45 -3.60 12.35
C LEU A 14 1.16 -2.10 12.51
N PHE A 15 1.96 -1.22 11.89
CA PHE A 15 1.70 0.22 11.92
C PHE A 15 0.51 0.63 11.04
N SER A 16 0.01 -0.26 10.14
CA SER A 16 -1.26 -0.09 9.42
C SER A 16 -2.16 -1.32 9.53
N ASP A 17 -2.21 -2.16 8.53
CA ASP A 17 -3.09 -3.33 8.48
C ASP A 17 -2.37 -4.64 8.14
N GLY A 18 -1.04 -4.64 8.13
CA GLY A 18 -0.25 -5.85 8.18
C GLY A 18 -0.31 -6.56 9.54
N THR A 19 0.26 -7.76 9.63
CA THR A 19 0.26 -8.57 10.86
C THR A 19 1.65 -8.78 11.47
N LEU A 20 2.69 -8.30 10.81
CA LEU A 20 4.07 -8.45 11.27
C LEU A 20 4.68 -7.10 11.66
N ALA A 21 5.56 -7.12 12.66
CA ALA A 21 6.38 -5.96 13.00
C ALA A 21 7.44 -5.71 11.89
N PRO A 22 7.95 -4.46 11.74
CA PRO A 22 8.98 -4.16 10.77
C PRO A 22 10.21 -5.08 10.85
N ALA A 23 10.63 -5.47 12.06
CA ALA A 23 11.75 -6.39 12.26
C ALA A 23 11.50 -7.77 11.63
N GLN A 24 10.29 -8.30 11.79
CA GLN A 24 9.90 -9.59 11.19
C GLN A 24 9.80 -9.50 9.66
N LEU A 25 9.33 -8.35 9.14
CA LEU A 25 9.27 -8.10 7.70
C LEU A 25 10.67 -8.00 7.09
N ALA A 26 11.60 -7.26 7.71
CA ALA A 26 12.97 -7.15 7.23
C ALA A 26 13.69 -8.51 7.21
N GLN A 27 13.55 -9.31 8.28
CA GLN A 27 14.09 -10.69 8.31
C GLN A 27 13.48 -11.56 7.21
N ARG A 28 12.17 -11.44 6.98
CA ARG A 28 11.48 -12.20 5.93
C ARG A 28 11.91 -11.75 4.53
N ALA A 29 12.11 -10.46 4.32
CA ALA A 29 12.64 -9.91 3.08
C ALA A 29 14.06 -10.44 2.80
N ALA A 30 14.94 -10.37 3.79
CA ALA A 30 16.30 -10.91 3.69
C ALA A 30 16.31 -12.42 3.38
N ALA A 31 15.49 -13.21 4.08
CA ALA A 31 15.37 -14.65 3.84
C ALA A 31 14.82 -14.99 2.45
N ALA A 32 14.04 -14.09 1.84
CA ALA A 32 13.53 -14.21 0.48
C ALA A 32 14.51 -13.66 -0.59
N GLY A 33 15.69 -13.20 -0.20
CA GLY A 33 16.70 -12.64 -1.11
C GLY A 33 16.32 -11.25 -1.65
N VAL A 34 15.48 -10.52 -0.95
CA VAL A 34 15.20 -9.11 -1.27
C VAL A 34 16.45 -8.29 -0.96
N ASP A 35 16.91 -7.53 -1.92
CA ASP A 35 18.13 -6.70 -1.82
C ASP A 35 17.84 -5.20 -1.71
N LEU A 36 16.60 -4.77 -2.02
CA LEU A 36 16.08 -3.44 -1.73
C LEU A 36 14.63 -3.54 -1.27
N TRP A 37 14.34 -3.03 -0.08
CA TRP A 37 13.04 -3.11 0.56
C TRP A 37 12.48 -1.75 0.92
N ALA A 38 11.15 -1.58 0.83
CA ALA A 38 10.44 -0.43 1.38
C ALA A 38 9.26 -0.89 2.24
N LEU A 39 9.11 -0.28 3.42
CA LEU A 39 7.86 -0.34 4.18
C LEU A 39 6.96 0.81 3.75
N THR A 40 5.71 0.49 3.41
CA THR A 40 4.76 1.44 2.80
C THR A 40 3.40 1.41 3.47
N ASP A 41 3.38 1.39 4.80
CA ASP A 41 2.16 1.36 5.59
C ASP A 41 1.14 2.43 5.14
N HIS A 42 -0.15 2.07 5.18
CA HIS A 42 -1.24 2.97 4.80
C HIS A 42 -1.28 4.23 5.65
N ASP A 43 -1.25 5.39 5.00
CA ASP A 43 -1.46 6.72 5.57
C ASP A 43 -0.64 7.00 6.83
N THR A 44 0.56 6.41 6.96
CA THR A 44 1.46 6.62 8.10
C THR A 44 2.92 6.48 7.72
N ILE A 45 3.76 7.19 8.46
CA ILE A 45 5.22 7.10 8.40
C ILE A 45 5.80 6.64 9.75
N ALA A 46 4.93 6.24 10.70
CA ALA A 46 5.34 5.95 12.08
C ALA A 46 6.30 4.74 12.18
N GLY A 47 6.17 3.75 11.27
CA GLY A 47 7.00 2.54 11.26
C GLY A 47 8.36 2.69 10.56
N LEU A 48 8.64 3.84 9.91
CA LEU A 48 9.80 3.97 9.01
C LEU A 48 11.14 3.90 9.74
N TYR A 49 11.23 4.46 10.94
CA TYR A 49 12.47 4.38 11.74
C TYR A 49 12.76 2.93 12.15
N ASP A 50 11.76 2.23 12.67
CA ASP A 50 11.90 0.82 13.06
C ASP A 50 12.26 -0.06 11.86
N ALA A 51 11.64 0.22 10.69
CA ALA A 51 11.92 -0.49 9.45
C ALA A 51 13.36 -0.25 8.96
N GLN A 52 13.86 0.98 9.03
CA GLN A 52 15.24 1.31 8.68
C GLN A 52 16.25 0.56 9.57
N GLN A 53 16.05 0.56 10.88
CA GLN A 53 16.91 -0.17 11.81
C GLN A 53 16.88 -1.68 11.53
N ALA A 54 15.67 -2.20 11.28
CA ALA A 54 15.48 -3.62 10.98
C ALA A 54 16.13 -4.03 9.64
N ALA A 55 16.01 -3.21 8.61
CA ALA A 55 16.63 -3.45 7.30
C ALA A 55 18.15 -3.48 7.41
N SER A 56 18.74 -2.49 8.11
CA SER A 56 20.18 -2.44 8.37
C SER A 56 20.66 -3.70 9.11
N ALA A 57 19.96 -4.10 10.16
CA ALA A 57 20.29 -5.30 10.93
C ALA A 57 20.15 -6.60 10.11
N ALA A 58 19.25 -6.63 9.13
CA ALA A 58 19.02 -7.77 8.24
C ALA A 58 19.94 -7.75 6.98
N GLY A 59 20.76 -6.72 6.80
CA GLY A 59 21.64 -6.58 5.64
C GLY A 59 20.91 -6.26 4.32
N VAL A 60 19.72 -5.62 4.40
CA VAL A 60 18.89 -5.28 3.23
C VAL A 60 18.94 -3.76 3.03
N ALA A 61 19.14 -3.29 1.79
CA ALA A 61 19.01 -1.88 1.47
C ALA A 61 17.56 -1.41 1.64
N TYR A 62 17.37 -0.15 2.07
CA TYR A 62 16.06 0.35 2.46
C TYR A 62 15.69 1.66 1.78
N LEU A 63 14.43 1.79 1.37
CA LEU A 63 13.79 3.04 0.98
C LEU A 63 12.63 3.33 1.95
N THR A 64 12.57 4.56 2.42
CA THR A 64 11.40 5.04 3.17
C THR A 64 10.17 5.08 2.26
N GLY A 65 8.98 4.78 2.79
CA GLY A 65 7.76 4.84 1.99
C GLY A 65 6.49 4.99 2.82
N SER A 66 5.41 5.29 2.14
CA SER A 66 4.05 5.24 2.69
C SER A 66 3.05 5.09 1.55
N GLU A 67 1.99 4.33 1.74
CA GLU A 67 0.91 4.21 0.78
C GLU A 67 -0.25 5.15 1.18
N LEU A 68 -0.48 6.18 0.37
CA LEU A 68 -1.48 7.20 0.63
C LEU A 68 -2.82 6.86 -0.01
N SER A 69 -3.89 6.91 0.80
CA SER A 69 -5.25 6.71 0.31
C SER A 69 -5.76 7.98 -0.38
N THR A 70 -6.20 7.83 -1.64
CA THR A 70 -6.80 8.90 -2.43
C THR A 70 -8.14 8.51 -3.01
N THR A 71 -8.94 9.48 -3.44
CA THR A 71 -10.19 9.25 -4.18
C THR A 71 -10.09 9.83 -5.57
N TRP A 72 -10.41 9.03 -6.57
CA TRP A 72 -10.54 9.44 -7.96
C TRP A 72 -11.85 8.88 -8.55
N HIS A 73 -12.77 9.78 -8.97
CA HIS A 73 -14.12 9.40 -9.46
C HIS A 73 -14.83 8.38 -8.55
N ASP A 74 -14.90 8.66 -7.24
CA ASP A 74 -15.52 7.83 -6.19
C ASP A 74 -14.87 6.45 -5.98
N VAL A 75 -13.74 6.17 -6.63
CA VAL A 75 -12.93 4.97 -6.43
C VAL A 75 -11.73 5.31 -5.55
N THR A 76 -11.48 4.49 -4.54
CA THR A 76 -10.22 4.57 -3.77
C THR A 76 -9.06 4.16 -4.67
N VAL A 77 -8.11 5.06 -4.85
CA VAL A 77 -6.85 4.85 -5.56
C VAL A 77 -5.71 5.09 -4.57
N HIS A 78 -4.70 4.26 -4.59
CA HIS A 78 -3.56 4.41 -3.70
C HIS A 78 -2.33 4.95 -4.45
N ILE A 79 -1.58 5.80 -3.77
CA ILE A 79 -0.31 6.34 -4.25
C ILE A 79 0.78 5.99 -3.26
N VAL A 80 1.74 5.19 -3.68
CA VAL A 80 2.93 4.90 -2.89
C VAL A 80 3.91 6.06 -3.06
N GLY A 81 4.28 6.69 -1.95
CA GLY A 81 5.39 7.62 -1.88
C GLY A 81 6.66 6.87 -1.52
N LEU A 82 7.66 6.84 -2.40
CA LEU A 82 8.95 6.22 -2.15
C LEU A 82 10.04 7.27 -1.94
N GLY A 83 10.97 7.01 -1.02
CA GLY A 83 12.07 7.90 -0.72
C GLY A 83 11.63 9.19 0.00
N VAL A 84 10.51 9.18 0.70
CA VAL A 84 10.00 10.33 1.45
C VAL A 84 10.87 10.64 2.67
N ASP A 85 11.01 11.93 3.00
CA ASP A 85 11.58 12.36 4.27
C ASP A 85 10.55 12.19 5.40
N PRO A 86 10.80 11.28 6.38
CA PRO A 86 9.90 11.07 7.51
C PRO A 86 9.74 12.30 8.42
N GLY A 87 10.67 13.24 8.38
CA GLY A 87 10.63 14.50 9.15
C GLY A 87 9.80 15.60 8.48
N ASN A 88 9.23 15.36 7.28
CA ASN A 88 8.51 16.39 6.56
C ASN A 88 7.14 16.69 7.19
N ALA A 89 6.98 17.92 7.70
CA ALA A 89 5.77 18.34 8.42
C ALA A 89 4.51 18.38 7.53
N ALA A 90 4.65 18.70 6.24
CA ALA A 90 3.50 18.77 5.33
C ALA A 90 2.95 17.36 5.03
N LEU A 91 3.84 16.37 4.81
CA LEU A 91 3.45 14.97 4.68
C LEU A 91 2.79 14.46 5.96
N ALA A 92 3.40 14.69 7.12
CA ALA A 92 2.85 14.27 8.40
C ALA A 92 1.44 14.82 8.65
N ALA A 93 1.24 16.13 8.45
CA ALA A 93 -0.05 16.79 8.62
C ALA A 93 -1.11 16.29 7.61
N GLY A 94 -0.72 16.02 6.35
CA GLY A 94 -1.60 15.43 5.35
C GLY A 94 -2.08 14.04 5.75
N LEU A 95 -1.16 13.18 6.21
CA LEU A 95 -1.48 11.83 6.69
C LEU A 95 -2.35 11.86 7.96
N ASP A 96 -2.12 12.81 8.88
CA ASP A 96 -2.98 13.01 10.07
C ASP A 96 -4.41 13.34 9.67
N GLY A 97 -4.60 14.22 8.68
CA GLY A 97 -5.91 14.57 8.13
C GLY A 97 -6.63 13.35 7.54
N VAL A 98 -5.94 12.51 6.80
CA VAL A 98 -6.49 11.26 6.25
C VAL A 98 -6.89 10.30 7.37
N ARG A 99 -6.03 10.10 8.38
CA ARG A 99 -6.32 9.22 9.52
C ARG A 99 -7.50 9.65 10.35
N ALA A 100 -7.70 10.95 10.56
CA ALA A 100 -8.81 11.48 11.33
C ALA A 100 -10.19 11.02 10.81
N SER A 101 -10.31 10.76 9.51
CA SER A 101 -11.55 10.30 8.88
C SER A 101 -11.83 8.80 9.09
N ARG A 102 -10.85 7.99 9.53
CA ARG A 102 -10.98 6.54 9.60
C ARG A 102 -11.87 6.06 10.75
N THR A 103 -11.73 6.66 11.94
CA THR A 103 -12.52 6.23 13.12
C THR A 103 -14.03 6.40 12.95
N PRO A 104 -14.57 7.55 12.48
CA PRO A 104 -15.98 7.68 12.20
C PRO A 104 -16.50 6.64 11.21
N ARG A 105 -15.75 6.41 10.13
CA ARG A 105 -16.07 5.38 9.13
C ARG A 105 -16.10 3.98 9.74
N ALA A 106 -15.12 3.64 10.57
CA ALA A 106 -15.01 2.34 11.20
C ALA A 106 -16.18 2.07 12.17
N ARG A 107 -16.64 3.10 12.92
CA ARG A 107 -17.84 2.98 13.77
C ARG A 107 -19.09 2.67 12.96
N GLU A 108 -19.27 3.35 11.83
CA GLU A 108 -20.41 3.06 10.95
C GLU A 108 -20.29 1.65 10.34
N MET A 109 -19.10 1.24 9.93
CA MET A 109 -18.85 -0.13 9.44
C MET A 109 -19.16 -1.17 10.52
N ALA A 110 -18.77 -0.93 11.77
CA ALA A 110 -19.06 -1.81 12.89
C ALA A 110 -20.57 -2.00 13.06
N ARG A 111 -21.34 -0.89 13.06
CA ARG A 111 -22.81 -0.93 13.15
C ARG A 111 -23.44 -1.75 12.01
N LEU A 112 -22.91 -1.62 10.80
CA LEU A 112 -23.37 -2.42 9.66
C LEU A 112 -23.02 -3.91 9.83
N VAL A 113 -21.82 -4.23 10.30
CA VAL A 113 -21.38 -5.61 10.55
C VAL A 113 -22.27 -6.25 11.62
N GLU A 114 -22.52 -5.57 12.74
CA GLU A 114 -23.40 -6.06 13.80
C GLU A 114 -24.82 -6.34 13.29
N ARG A 115 -25.37 -5.42 12.51
CA ARG A 115 -26.71 -5.58 11.92
C ARG A 115 -26.79 -6.76 10.95
N GLU A 116 -25.80 -6.93 10.07
CA GLU A 116 -25.82 -7.94 9.01
C GLU A 116 -25.46 -9.35 9.50
N THR A 117 -24.73 -9.44 10.61
CA THR A 117 -24.17 -10.73 11.07
C THR A 117 -24.66 -11.15 12.45
N GLY A 118 -25.25 -10.25 13.24
CA GLY A 118 -25.61 -10.49 14.64
C GLY A 118 -24.40 -10.57 15.58
N ALA A 119 -23.21 -10.19 15.13
CA ALA A 119 -21.98 -10.27 15.93
C ALA A 119 -21.75 -8.96 16.68
N ASP A 120 -22.13 -8.91 17.94
CA ASP A 120 -21.93 -7.73 18.81
C ASP A 120 -20.44 -7.40 19.03
N GLY A 121 -20.17 -6.11 19.29
CA GLY A 121 -18.85 -5.61 19.64
C GLY A 121 -17.89 -5.58 18.45
N ALA A 122 -18.40 -5.32 17.23
CA ALA A 122 -17.59 -5.36 16.01
C ALA A 122 -16.52 -4.27 15.97
N PHE A 123 -16.75 -3.09 16.55
CA PHE A 123 -15.74 -2.03 16.60
C PHE A 123 -14.55 -2.44 17.46
N GLU A 124 -14.80 -2.83 18.71
CA GLU A 124 -13.78 -3.28 19.65
C GLU A 124 -13.11 -4.57 19.17
N GLY A 125 -13.89 -5.45 18.53
CA GLY A 125 -13.38 -6.67 17.90
C GLY A 125 -12.38 -6.37 16.80
N ALA A 126 -12.73 -5.52 15.86
CA ALA A 126 -11.81 -5.10 14.78
C ALA A 126 -10.60 -4.33 15.34
N LEU A 127 -10.81 -3.51 16.39
CA LEU A 127 -9.74 -2.74 17.01
C LEU A 127 -8.65 -3.63 17.65
N ARG A 128 -9.00 -4.81 18.17
CA ARG A 128 -8.00 -5.77 18.68
C ARG A 128 -7.03 -6.29 17.61
N HIS A 129 -7.44 -6.25 16.35
CA HIS A 129 -6.60 -6.62 15.20
C HIS A 129 -5.81 -5.45 14.63
N ALA A 130 -6.06 -4.21 15.09
CA ALA A 130 -5.37 -3.02 14.62
C ALA A 130 -4.19 -2.71 15.54
N GLY A 131 -2.97 -2.85 15.05
CA GLY A 131 -1.75 -2.44 15.77
C GLY A 131 -1.72 -0.95 16.05
N ASN A 132 -2.31 -0.14 15.15
CA ASN A 132 -2.55 1.28 15.33
C ASN A 132 -4.05 1.58 15.28
N PRO A 133 -4.68 1.97 16.40
CA PRO A 133 -6.10 2.27 16.46
C PRO A 133 -6.59 3.35 15.49
N GLN A 134 -5.73 4.31 15.13
CA GLN A 134 -6.04 5.38 14.18
C GLN A 134 -6.13 4.88 12.72
N LEU A 135 -5.64 3.67 12.46
CA LEU A 135 -5.60 3.06 11.14
C LEU A 135 -6.57 1.89 10.99
N ILE A 136 -7.58 1.83 11.87
CA ILE A 136 -8.66 0.84 11.75
C ILE A 136 -9.28 0.87 10.34
N ALA A 137 -9.32 -0.29 9.67
CA ALA A 137 -9.69 -0.45 8.28
C ALA A 137 -10.41 -1.78 8.03
N ARG A 138 -10.91 -2.00 6.82
CA ARG A 138 -11.66 -3.22 6.43
C ARG A 138 -10.95 -4.54 6.76
N PRO A 139 -9.62 -4.70 6.60
CA PRO A 139 -8.94 -5.93 6.97
C PRO A 139 -9.11 -6.31 8.43
N HIS A 140 -9.15 -5.34 9.36
CA HIS A 140 -9.37 -5.60 10.77
C HIS A 140 -10.77 -6.15 11.05
N PHE A 141 -11.80 -5.65 10.36
CA PHE A 141 -13.14 -6.22 10.40
C PHE A 141 -13.20 -7.61 9.76
N ALA A 142 -12.45 -7.84 8.69
CA ALA A 142 -12.37 -9.16 8.09
C ALA A 142 -11.79 -10.19 9.07
N ARG A 143 -10.72 -9.84 9.78
CA ARG A 143 -10.11 -10.69 10.83
C ARG A 143 -11.08 -10.92 12.00
N PHE A 144 -11.81 -9.91 12.43
CA PHE A 144 -12.88 -10.05 13.44
C PHE A 144 -13.95 -11.05 13.00
N LEU A 145 -14.42 -10.96 11.75
CA LEU A 145 -15.42 -11.89 11.21
C LEU A 145 -14.92 -13.34 11.14
N VAL A 146 -13.62 -13.51 10.87
CA VAL A 146 -12.96 -14.83 10.90
C VAL A 146 -12.83 -15.34 12.33
N GLU A 147 -12.36 -14.50 13.27
CA GLU A 147 -12.27 -14.82 14.70
C GLU A 147 -13.62 -15.28 15.28
N ARG A 148 -14.72 -14.63 14.85
CA ARG A 148 -16.09 -14.98 15.27
C ARG A 148 -16.66 -16.19 14.55
N GLY A 149 -15.92 -16.83 13.64
CA GLY A 149 -16.38 -17.99 12.87
C GLY A 149 -17.47 -17.70 11.83
N ILE A 150 -17.75 -16.41 11.53
CA ILE A 150 -18.75 -15.97 10.55
C ILE A 150 -18.23 -16.16 9.13
N CYS A 151 -16.92 -16.00 8.94
CA CYS A 151 -16.21 -16.25 7.70
C CYS A 151 -15.04 -17.19 7.94
N ARG A 152 -14.68 -17.99 6.92
CA ARG A 152 -13.55 -18.94 6.98
C ARG A 152 -12.21 -18.26 6.67
N SER A 153 -12.25 -17.09 6.00
CA SER A 153 -11.08 -16.33 5.59
C SER A 153 -11.41 -14.86 5.41
N SER A 154 -10.39 -14.02 5.45
CA SER A 154 -10.49 -12.59 5.13
C SER A 154 -11.06 -12.37 3.72
N SER A 155 -10.68 -13.20 2.74
CA SER A 155 -11.22 -13.14 1.38
C SER A 155 -12.75 -13.34 1.35
N GLU A 156 -13.27 -14.32 2.10
CA GLU A 156 -14.72 -14.53 2.23
C GLU A 156 -15.40 -13.33 2.88
N ALA A 157 -14.80 -12.75 3.93
CA ALA A 157 -15.33 -11.57 4.59
C ALA A 157 -15.47 -10.37 3.65
N PHE A 158 -14.46 -10.14 2.79
CA PHE A 158 -14.54 -9.11 1.76
C PHE A 158 -15.64 -9.41 0.74
N GLN A 159 -15.70 -10.63 0.21
CA GLN A 159 -16.69 -11.02 -0.80
C GLN A 159 -18.14 -10.88 -0.30
N ARG A 160 -18.40 -11.23 0.96
CA ARG A 160 -19.75 -11.23 1.52
C ARG A 160 -20.16 -9.87 2.08
N PHE A 161 -19.23 -9.15 2.73
CA PHE A 161 -19.61 -8.03 3.58
C PHE A 161 -18.87 -6.71 3.28
N LEU A 162 -17.55 -6.71 3.00
CA LEU A 162 -16.70 -5.54 3.15
C LEU A 162 -16.22 -4.90 1.84
N ALA A 163 -16.29 -5.62 0.70
CA ALA A 163 -15.91 -5.06 -0.61
C ALA A 163 -16.92 -4.00 -1.08
N THR A 164 -16.52 -3.18 -2.05
CA THR A 164 -17.40 -2.19 -2.67
C THR A 164 -18.70 -2.82 -3.15
N GLY A 165 -19.83 -2.20 -2.81
CA GLY A 165 -21.17 -2.71 -3.12
C GLY A 165 -21.67 -3.82 -2.19
N ARG A 166 -20.93 -4.16 -1.14
CA ARG A 166 -21.37 -5.14 -0.13
C ARG A 166 -22.04 -4.45 1.07
N PRO A 167 -22.85 -5.18 1.86
CA PRO A 167 -23.71 -4.61 2.90
C PRO A 167 -23.00 -3.76 3.97
N CYS A 168 -21.77 -4.11 4.31
CA CYS A 168 -20.97 -3.41 5.33
C CYS A 168 -19.92 -2.46 4.72
N PHE A 169 -20.00 -2.17 3.42
CA PHE A 169 -19.13 -1.20 2.79
C PHE A 169 -19.58 0.23 3.13
N VAL A 170 -18.69 1.00 3.70
CA VAL A 170 -18.87 2.43 3.96
C VAL A 170 -17.96 3.20 3.02
N PRO A 171 -18.51 4.00 2.09
CA PRO A 171 -17.71 4.85 1.22
C PRO A 171 -16.91 5.89 2.03
N GLN A 172 -15.80 6.33 1.49
CA GLN A 172 -14.94 7.32 2.12
C GLN A 172 -14.36 8.23 1.03
N GLN A 173 -14.42 9.52 1.28
CA GLN A 173 -13.64 10.50 0.52
C GLN A 173 -12.29 10.66 1.20
N TRP A 174 -11.25 10.25 0.50
CA TRP A 174 -9.86 10.38 0.92
C TRP A 174 -9.26 11.70 0.41
N ALA A 175 -7.95 11.86 0.54
CA ALA A 175 -7.24 12.95 -0.12
C ALA A 175 -7.47 12.92 -1.64
N THR A 176 -7.32 14.08 -2.30
CA THR A 176 -7.27 14.13 -3.77
C THR A 176 -5.90 13.61 -4.27
N LEU A 177 -5.81 13.24 -5.55
CA LEU A 177 -4.51 12.91 -6.17
C LEU A 177 -3.52 14.06 -6.03
N GLU A 178 -3.98 15.30 -6.23
CA GLU A 178 -3.15 16.51 -6.12
C GLU A 178 -2.56 16.68 -4.72
N GLN A 179 -3.40 16.50 -3.68
CA GLN A 179 -2.94 16.58 -2.29
C GLN A 179 -1.88 15.51 -1.99
N ALA A 180 -2.17 14.25 -2.29
CA ALA A 180 -1.25 13.15 -1.98
C ALA A 180 0.08 13.27 -2.73
N ILE A 181 0.04 13.56 -4.04
CA ILE A 181 1.23 13.77 -4.86
C ILE A 181 2.01 14.99 -4.35
N GLY A 182 1.31 16.07 -4.00
CA GLY A 182 1.92 17.28 -3.43
C GLY A 182 2.66 17.00 -2.13
N TRP A 183 2.08 16.26 -1.20
CA TRP A 183 2.74 15.87 0.07
C TRP A 183 3.97 15.00 -0.15
N ILE A 184 3.87 13.98 -1.03
CA ILE A 184 5.00 13.10 -1.37
C ILE A 184 6.15 13.91 -1.97
N ARG A 185 5.89 14.77 -2.93
CA ARG A 185 6.90 15.60 -3.60
C ARG A 185 7.53 16.61 -2.64
N THR A 186 6.72 17.24 -1.77
CA THR A 186 7.24 18.18 -0.74
C THR A 186 8.17 17.45 0.24
N ALA A 187 7.92 16.17 0.52
CA ALA A 187 8.80 15.31 1.30
C ALA A 187 10.00 14.78 0.48
N GLY A 188 10.18 15.24 -0.76
CA GLY A 188 11.27 14.84 -1.65
C GLY A 188 11.16 13.42 -2.17
N GLY A 189 10.02 12.76 -2.01
CA GLY A 189 9.76 11.41 -2.51
C GLY A 189 9.23 11.40 -3.95
N MET A 190 9.18 10.21 -4.52
CA MET A 190 8.56 9.90 -5.80
C MET A 190 7.15 9.36 -5.59
N ALA A 191 6.16 9.92 -6.28
CA ALA A 191 4.80 9.40 -6.29
C ALA A 191 4.66 8.26 -7.32
N VAL A 192 4.22 7.10 -6.86
CA VAL A 192 4.07 5.86 -7.64
C VAL A 192 2.61 5.40 -7.58
N MET A 193 1.97 5.18 -8.72
CA MET A 193 0.62 4.61 -8.80
C MET A 193 0.65 3.15 -8.31
N ALA A 194 -0.03 2.87 -7.19
CA ALA A 194 -0.05 1.55 -6.57
C ALA A 194 -1.04 0.60 -7.27
N HIS A 195 -0.67 -0.68 -7.41
CA HIS A 195 -1.50 -1.80 -7.90
C HIS A 195 -2.64 -1.42 -8.87
N PRO A 196 -2.37 -0.72 -9.98
CA PRO A 196 -3.41 -0.14 -10.82
C PRO A 196 -4.34 -1.17 -11.49
N GLY A 197 -3.95 -2.43 -11.54
CA GLY A 197 -4.79 -3.55 -11.98
C GLY A 197 -5.96 -3.88 -11.04
N LYS A 198 -5.93 -3.42 -9.79
CA LYS A 198 -7.05 -3.60 -8.85
C LYS A 198 -8.24 -2.66 -9.11
N TYR A 199 -8.05 -1.58 -9.89
CA TYR A 199 -9.10 -0.59 -10.08
C TYR A 199 -10.03 -0.98 -11.21
N PRO A 200 -11.37 -0.82 -11.04
CA PRO A 200 -12.37 -1.23 -12.03
C PRO A 200 -12.50 -0.20 -13.17
N PHE A 201 -11.36 0.25 -13.72
CA PHE A 201 -11.35 1.27 -14.76
C PHE A 201 -11.29 0.69 -16.16
N SER A 202 -12.10 1.21 -17.05
CA SER A 202 -11.98 0.99 -18.50
C SER A 202 -10.64 1.53 -19.03
N ALA A 203 -10.26 1.13 -20.24
CA ALA A 203 -9.03 1.63 -20.86
C ALA A 203 -9.00 3.16 -21.00
N SER A 204 -10.16 3.78 -21.30
CA SER A 204 -10.29 5.24 -21.39
C SER A 204 -10.14 5.91 -20.03
N GLN A 205 -10.75 5.36 -18.98
CA GLN A 205 -10.60 5.89 -17.62
C GLN A 205 -9.17 5.75 -17.11
N ARG A 206 -8.51 4.60 -17.38
CA ARG A 206 -7.08 4.45 -17.07
C ARG A 206 -6.21 5.50 -17.74
N SER A 207 -6.44 5.76 -19.05
CA SER A 207 -5.68 6.82 -19.74
C SER A 207 -5.85 8.17 -19.05
N LYS A 208 -7.10 8.57 -18.75
CA LYS A 208 -7.39 9.83 -18.04
C LYS A 208 -6.75 9.90 -16.65
N LEU A 209 -6.78 8.80 -15.89
CA LEU A 209 -6.13 8.72 -14.59
C LEU A 209 -4.62 8.99 -14.71
N PHE A 210 -3.94 8.32 -15.64
CA PHE A 210 -2.50 8.49 -15.82
C PHE A 210 -2.13 9.84 -16.44
N GLU A 211 -2.97 10.41 -17.32
CA GLU A 211 -2.82 11.78 -17.82
C GLU A 211 -2.87 12.80 -16.67
N GLN A 212 -3.86 12.68 -15.79
CA GLN A 212 -3.97 13.55 -14.62
C GLN A 212 -2.83 13.30 -13.62
N PHE A 213 -2.52 12.04 -13.32
CA PHE A 213 -1.45 11.65 -12.40
C PHE A 213 -0.11 12.24 -12.81
N THR A 214 0.27 12.11 -14.09
CA THR A 214 1.52 12.67 -14.61
C THR A 214 1.51 14.20 -14.66
N ALA A 215 0.39 14.82 -15.01
CA ALA A 215 0.23 16.28 -14.98
C ALA A 215 0.41 16.87 -13.57
N LEU A 216 0.04 16.12 -12.53
CA LEU A 216 0.23 16.48 -11.12
C LEU A 216 1.66 16.20 -10.61
N GLY A 217 2.50 15.55 -11.42
CA GLY A 217 3.87 15.21 -11.06
C GLY A 217 4.04 13.81 -10.48
N GLY A 218 3.14 12.88 -10.79
CA GLY A 218 3.34 11.46 -10.57
C GLY A 218 4.39 10.90 -11.53
N GLU A 219 5.32 10.09 -11.04
CA GLU A 219 6.53 9.72 -11.77
C GLU A 219 6.73 8.22 -11.92
N GLY A 220 6.00 7.39 -11.15
CA GLY A 220 6.15 5.94 -11.17
C GLY A 220 4.83 5.18 -11.26
N VAL A 221 4.92 3.89 -11.63
CA VAL A 221 3.79 2.96 -11.64
C VAL A 221 4.24 1.56 -11.23
N GLU A 222 3.46 0.88 -10.42
CA GLU A 222 3.66 -0.55 -10.16
C GLU A 222 3.33 -1.35 -11.42
N VAL A 223 4.34 -1.90 -12.06
CA VAL A 223 4.20 -2.79 -13.21
C VAL A 223 4.08 -4.24 -12.75
N VAL A 224 4.90 -4.63 -11.78
CA VAL A 224 4.91 -5.97 -11.19
C VAL A 224 4.36 -5.90 -9.76
N GLN A 225 3.22 -6.55 -9.54
CA GLN A 225 2.51 -6.52 -8.28
C GLN A 225 1.73 -7.85 -8.08
N SER A 226 1.50 -8.25 -6.82
CA SER A 226 0.88 -9.54 -6.49
C SER A 226 -0.52 -9.76 -7.07
N ALA A 227 -1.27 -8.69 -7.33
CA ALA A 227 -2.60 -8.75 -7.94
C ALA A 227 -2.56 -8.70 -9.48
N HIS A 228 -1.40 -8.42 -10.09
CA HIS A 228 -1.25 -8.34 -11.53
C HIS A 228 -1.04 -9.73 -12.15
N ASN A 229 -1.79 -10.03 -13.18
CA ASN A 229 -1.53 -11.13 -14.08
C ASN A 229 -0.62 -10.69 -15.25
N THR A 230 -0.30 -11.59 -16.16
CA THR A 230 0.57 -11.31 -17.32
C THR A 230 0.00 -10.19 -18.22
N GLU A 231 -1.32 -10.12 -18.39
CA GLU A 231 -1.94 -9.07 -19.19
C GLU A 231 -1.88 -7.71 -18.49
N ASP A 232 -2.10 -7.66 -17.18
CA ASP A 232 -1.92 -6.44 -16.40
C ASP A 232 -0.47 -5.93 -16.51
N MET A 233 0.52 -6.80 -16.33
CA MET A 233 1.93 -6.43 -16.51
C MET A 233 2.21 -5.86 -17.90
N ARG A 234 1.62 -6.46 -18.95
CA ARG A 234 1.73 -5.95 -20.33
C ARG A 234 1.11 -4.55 -20.49
N ILE A 235 -0.09 -4.36 -19.92
CA ILE A 235 -0.80 -3.08 -19.95
C ILE A 235 0.01 -1.99 -19.25
N TYR A 236 0.49 -2.26 -18.01
CA TYR A 236 1.21 -1.24 -17.23
C TYR A 236 2.64 -1.01 -17.72
N THR A 237 3.27 -2.00 -18.37
CA THR A 237 4.47 -1.78 -19.17
C THR A 237 4.23 -0.77 -20.32
N GLY A 238 3.13 -0.94 -21.03
CA GLY A 238 2.73 -0.02 -22.10
C GLY A 238 2.45 1.40 -21.58
N ILE A 239 1.79 1.50 -20.42
CA ILE A 239 1.51 2.78 -19.75
C ILE A 239 2.81 3.44 -19.28
N ALA A 240 3.71 2.69 -18.64
CA ALA A 240 5.00 3.22 -18.20
C ALA A 240 5.79 3.82 -19.39
N ARG A 241 5.84 3.11 -20.50
CA ARG A 241 6.51 3.61 -21.74
C ARG A 241 5.81 4.83 -22.33
N ARG A 242 4.47 4.80 -22.42
CA ARG A 242 3.67 5.90 -23.01
C ARG A 242 3.81 7.20 -22.25
N PHE A 243 3.83 7.14 -20.92
CA PHE A 243 3.88 8.32 -20.05
C PHE A 243 5.28 8.64 -19.51
N GLY A 244 6.30 7.86 -19.90
CA GLY A 244 7.69 8.05 -19.46
C GLY A 244 7.89 7.77 -17.96
N LEU A 245 7.03 6.93 -17.35
CA LEU A 245 7.06 6.61 -15.93
C LEU A 245 8.17 5.60 -15.60
N PHE A 246 8.72 5.73 -14.40
CA PHE A 246 9.54 4.69 -13.79
C PHE A 246 8.66 3.50 -13.37
N ALA A 247 9.23 2.30 -13.45
CA ALA A 247 8.54 1.08 -13.05
C ALA A 247 8.86 0.71 -11.61
N SER A 248 7.83 0.40 -10.83
CA SER A 248 7.97 -0.15 -9.49
C SER A 248 7.54 -1.61 -9.45
N ARG A 249 7.99 -2.29 -8.38
CA ARG A 249 7.71 -3.69 -8.09
C ARG A 249 7.45 -3.83 -6.60
N GLY A 250 6.33 -4.45 -6.21
CA GLY A 250 5.95 -4.62 -4.82
C GLY A 250 4.97 -5.76 -4.60
N SER A 251 5.17 -6.53 -3.52
CA SER A 251 4.31 -7.67 -3.20
C SER A 251 2.95 -7.27 -2.62
N ASP A 252 2.86 -6.08 -2.03
CA ASP A 252 1.70 -5.66 -1.26
C ASP A 252 1.40 -6.68 -0.13
N PHE A 253 2.48 -7.14 0.49
CA PHE A 253 2.42 -8.16 1.53
C PHE A 253 1.86 -7.59 2.83
N HIS A 254 0.84 -8.25 3.39
CA HIS A 254 0.21 -7.87 4.65
C HIS A 254 0.39 -8.95 5.72
N SER A 255 0.39 -10.23 5.32
CA SER A 255 0.34 -11.34 6.28
C SER A 255 0.79 -12.65 5.63
N PRO A 256 1.46 -13.53 6.39
CA PRO A 256 1.81 -14.88 5.89
C PRO A 256 0.60 -15.73 5.49
N SER A 257 -0.57 -15.47 6.10
CA SER A 257 -1.79 -16.25 5.87
C SER A 257 -2.79 -15.60 4.90
N GLU A 258 -2.66 -14.30 4.63
CA GLU A 258 -3.62 -13.55 3.83
C GLU A 258 -3.05 -13.12 2.47
N SER A 259 -1.73 -12.89 2.39
CA SER A 259 -1.08 -12.44 1.16
C SER A 259 -0.93 -13.59 0.15
N ARG A 260 -1.21 -13.29 -1.12
CA ARG A 260 -1.09 -14.26 -2.21
C ARG A 260 0.35 -14.65 -2.50
N ILE A 261 1.26 -13.69 -2.35
CA ILE A 261 2.68 -13.78 -2.70
C ILE A 261 3.48 -13.33 -1.48
N ASN A 262 4.57 -14.02 -1.21
CA ASN A 262 5.51 -13.64 -0.16
C ASN A 262 6.38 -12.46 -0.62
N LEU A 263 6.98 -11.75 0.35
CA LEU A 263 8.01 -10.75 0.06
C LEU A 263 9.08 -11.33 -0.89
N GLY A 264 9.47 -10.54 -1.88
CA GLY A 264 10.49 -10.90 -2.87
C GLY A 264 10.09 -11.95 -3.91
N ALA A 265 8.94 -12.64 -3.76
CA ALA A 265 8.52 -13.73 -4.63
C ALA A 265 7.79 -13.26 -5.91
N LEU A 266 8.16 -12.11 -6.42
CA LEU A 266 7.60 -11.52 -7.64
C LEU A 266 8.54 -11.78 -8.84
N PRO A 267 8.02 -11.82 -10.08
CA PRO A 267 8.86 -11.85 -11.27
C PRO A 267 9.70 -10.55 -11.41
N PRO A 268 10.80 -10.55 -12.18
CA PRO A 268 11.56 -9.34 -12.46
C PRO A 268 10.71 -8.33 -13.26
N LEU A 269 11.16 -7.06 -13.27
CA LEU A 269 10.57 -6.07 -14.18
C LEU A 269 10.77 -6.50 -15.64
N PRO A 270 9.78 -6.22 -16.51
CA PRO A 270 9.93 -6.37 -17.95
C PRO A 270 11.12 -5.55 -18.51
N ASP A 271 11.82 -6.12 -19.48
CA ASP A 271 12.99 -5.50 -20.10
C ASP A 271 12.70 -4.10 -20.67
N GLY A 272 13.69 -3.23 -20.60
CA GLY A 272 13.65 -1.87 -21.15
C GLY A 272 12.80 -0.87 -20.35
N LEU A 273 12.40 -1.21 -19.13
CA LEU A 273 11.85 -0.26 -18.16
C LEU A 273 12.95 0.22 -17.22
N ARG A 274 12.87 1.49 -16.83
CA ARG A 274 13.71 2.06 -15.77
C ARG A 274 13.04 1.82 -14.42
N GLY A 275 13.78 1.25 -13.45
CA GLY A 275 13.27 1.06 -12.10
C GLY A 275 13.20 2.38 -11.32
N VAL A 276 12.23 2.52 -10.40
CA VAL A 276 12.12 3.70 -9.52
C VAL A 276 13.40 3.95 -8.70
N TRP A 277 14.14 2.89 -8.38
CA TRP A 277 15.41 2.94 -7.64
C TRP A 277 16.53 3.65 -8.40
N GLU A 278 16.46 3.74 -9.74
CA GLU A 278 17.44 4.49 -10.55
C GLU A 278 17.34 6.01 -10.27
N ALA A 279 16.10 6.51 -10.16
CA ALA A 279 15.88 7.92 -9.83
C ALA A 279 16.04 8.23 -8.33
N LEU A 280 15.87 7.21 -7.48
CA LEU A 280 15.93 7.33 -6.02
C LEU A 280 17.28 6.84 -5.45
N GLU A 281 18.32 6.61 -6.27
CA GLU A 281 19.63 6.07 -5.85
C GLU A 281 20.20 6.83 -4.63
N GLY A 282 20.15 8.15 -4.64
CA GLY A 282 20.63 9.00 -3.55
C GLY A 282 19.80 8.96 -2.26
N ARG A 283 18.67 8.24 -2.27
CA ARG A 283 17.78 8.05 -1.12
C ARG A 283 17.80 6.63 -0.57
N ILE A 284 18.47 5.72 -1.24
CA ILE A 284 18.61 4.34 -0.77
C ILE A 284 19.59 4.31 0.40
N LEU A 285 19.12 3.77 1.50
CA LEU A 285 19.88 3.54 2.72
C LEU A 285 20.52 2.15 2.62
N TRP A 286 21.79 2.10 2.32
CA TRP A 286 22.55 0.84 2.20
C TRP A 286 22.92 0.31 3.59
N PRO A 287 22.88 -1.00 3.82
CA PRO A 287 23.37 -1.58 5.06
C PRO A 287 24.85 -1.29 5.25
N GLN A 288 25.25 -1.00 6.48
CA GLN A 288 26.64 -0.72 6.85
C GLN A 288 27.44 -1.99 7.03
#